data_22fc42aa1671cb3c60a5b5e6100a1661
#
_entry.id   22fc42aa1671cb3c60a5b5e6100a1661
#
_cell.length_a   1.000
_cell.length_b   1.000
_cell.length_c   1.000
_cell.angle_alpha   90.00
_cell.angle_beta   90.00
_cell.angle_gamma   90.00
#
_symmetry.space_group_name_H-M   'P 1'
#
loop_
_entity.id
_entity.type
_entity.pdbx_description
1 polymer ?
#
loop_
_entity_poly.entity_id
_entity_poly.type
_entity_poly.pdbx_seq_one_letter_code
_entity_poly.pdbx_strand_id
1 'polypeptide(L)'
;MQIKAIHHIAIICSNYERSKRFYIDVLGADIINETWREQRCSHKLDLRLGTTQIELFSFPAPPPRPTRPEVCGLRHLALVVDNLEANIAHLKRHHIPVESIRLDELTGKRFTFFQDPDGLPLELYEA
;
A
#
# COMPACT_ATOMS: atom_id res chain seq x y z
N MET A 1 -6.02 -4.77 27.91
CA MET A 1 -6.44 -4.05 26.69
C MET A 1 -7.18 -5.01 25.78
N GLN A 2 -8.34 -4.62 25.23
CA GLN A 2 -9.13 -5.45 24.31
C GLN A 2 -9.25 -4.74 22.94
N ILE A 3 -8.41 -5.12 21.99
CA ILE A 3 -8.42 -4.58 20.64
C ILE A 3 -9.39 -5.43 19.80
N LYS A 4 -10.35 -4.77 19.12
CA LYS A 4 -11.34 -5.48 18.28
C LYS A 4 -10.84 -5.73 16.86
N ALA A 5 -10.18 -4.74 16.27
CA ALA A 5 -9.69 -4.81 14.87
C ALA A 5 -8.73 -3.67 14.58
N ILE A 6 -8.06 -3.76 13.45
CA ILE A 6 -7.38 -2.60 12.85
C ILE A 6 -8.45 -1.74 12.17
N HIS A 7 -8.56 -0.47 12.55
CA HIS A 7 -9.51 0.45 11.93
C HIS A 7 -9.01 0.96 10.58
N HIS A 8 -7.77 1.47 10.55
CA HIS A 8 -7.14 1.97 9.33
C HIS A 8 -5.63 1.90 9.44
N ILE A 9 -4.98 2.05 8.29
CA ILE A 9 -3.54 2.20 8.15
C ILE A 9 -3.28 3.53 7.48
N ALA A 10 -2.47 4.39 8.12
CA ALA A 10 -2.12 5.71 7.60
C ALA A 10 -0.79 5.65 6.85
N ILE A 11 -0.77 6.20 5.65
CA ILE A 11 0.39 6.22 4.75
C ILE A 11 0.65 7.67 4.33
N ILE A 12 1.89 8.12 4.46
CA ILE A 12 2.33 9.43 3.99
C ILE A 12 2.91 9.28 2.59
N CYS A 13 2.48 10.14 1.67
CA CYS A 13 3.00 10.20 0.31
C CYS A 13 3.74 11.51 0.03
N SER A 14 4.74 11.46 -0.84
CA SER A 14 5.50 12.62 -1.29
C SER A 14 4.81 13.39 -2.41
N ASN A 15 4.03 12.70 -3.24
CA ASN A 15 3.26 13.27 -4.35
C ASN A 15 1.84 12.75 -4.29
N TYR A 16 0.92 13.60 -3.85
CA TYR A 16 -0.48 13.22 -3.60
C TYR A 16 -1.18 12.66 -4.84
N GLU A 17 -1.12 13.36 -5.97
CA GLU A 17 -1.82 12.92 -7.18
C GLU A 17 -1.27 11.60 -7.73
N ARG A 18 0.05 11.41 -7.68
CA ARG A 18 0.68 10.16 -8.10
C ARG A 18 0.26 8.98 -7.20
N SER A 19 0.30 9.16 -5.91
CA SER A 19 -0.07 8.10 -4.97
C SER A 19 -1.57 7.84 -4.97
N LYS A 20 -2.41 8.86 -5.09
CA LYS A 20 -3.85 8.70 -5.27
C LYS A 20 -4.17 7.82 -6.49
N ARG A 21 -3.57 8.09 -7.65
CA ARG A 21 -3.74 7.25 -8.85
C ARG A 21 -3.26 5.83 -8.62
N PHE A 22 -2.12 5.65 -7.95
CA PHE A 22 -1.60 4.31 -7.68
C PHE A 22 -2.59 3.49 -6.84
N TYR A 23 -3.06 4.00 -5.71
CA TYR A 23 -3.97 3.26 -4.84
C TYR A 23 -5.34 3.03 -5.48
N ILE A 24 -5.84 3.95 -6.28
CA ILE A 24 -7.14 3.81 -6.95
C ILE A 24 -7.04 2.99 -8.24
N ASP A 25 -6.17 3.39 -9.17
CA ASP A 25 -6.14 2.80 -10.52
C ASP A 25 -5.37 1.47 -10.56
N VAL A 26 -4.31 1.34 -9.77
CA VAL A 26 -3.49 0.12 -9.74
C VAL A 26 -4.02 -0.88 -8.71
N LEU A 27 -4.25 -0.46 -7.48
CA LEU A 27 -4.70 -1.36 -6.41
C LEU A 27 -6.22 -1.52 -6.35
N GLY A 28 -6.99 -0.69 -7.06
CA GLY A 28 -8.45 -0.80 -7.08
C GLY A 28 -9.13 -0.32 -5.80
N ALA A 29 -8.54 0.61 -5.07
CA ALA A 29 -9.15 1.18 -3.88
C ALA A 29 -10.31 2.11 -4.23
N ASP A 30 -11.36 2.11 -3.42
CA ASP A 30 -12.51 3.00 -3.54
C ASP A 30 -12.36 4.22 -2.63
N ILE A 31 -12.71 5.41 -3.12
CA ILE A 31 -12.71 6.63 -2.31
C ILE A 31 -13.88 6.58 -1.31
N ILE A 32 -13.58 6.71 -0.03
CA ILE A 32 -14.56 6.93 1.04
C ILE A 32 -14.80 8.43 1.23
N ASN A 33 -13.71 9.19 1.39
CA ASN A 33 -13.75 10.63 1.59
C ASN A 33 -12.42 11.27 1.20
N GLU A 34 -12.45 12.52 0.75
CA GLU A 34 -11.27 13.29 0.40
C GLU A 34 -11.38 14.68 1.03
N THR A 35 -10.37 15.09 1.80
CA THR A 35 -10.38 16.32 2.56
C THR A 35 -9.05 17.08 2.38
N TRP A 36 -9.14 18.38 2.11
CA TRP A 36 -8.01 19.28 2.25
C TRP A 36 -7.99 19.84 3.68
N ARG A 37 -6.87 19.68 4.38
CA ARG A 37 -6.66 20.17 5.74
C ARG A 37 -5.82 21.44 5.70
N GLU A 38 -6.48 22.59 5.66
CA GLU A 38 -5.90 23.92 5.48
C GLU A 38 -4.76 24.22 6.48
N GLN A 39 -5.00 24.01 7.76
CA GLN A 39 -4.03 24.31 8.82
C GLN A 39 -2.76 23.44 8.77
N ARG A 40 -2.80 22.31 8.07
CA ARG A 40 -1.69 21.39 7.93
C ARG A 40 -1.12 21.35 6.53
N CYS A 41 -1.67 22.12 5.61
CA CYS A 41 -1.33 22.07 4.18
C CYS A 41 -1.24 20.63 3.68
N SER A 42 -2.25 19.82 3.97
CA SER A 42 -2.24 18.37 3.82
C SER A 42 -3.56 17.85 3.29
N HIS A 43 -3.51 17.03 2.24
CA HIS A 43 -4.65 16.19 1.85
C HIS A 43 -4.77 15.00 2.80
N LYS A 44 -5.99 14.59 3.07
CA LYS A 44 -6.34 13.32 3.70
C LYS A 44 -7.33 12.60 2.79
N LEU A 45 -6.94 11.45 2.28
CA LEU A 45 -7.74 10.62 1.40
C LEU A 45 -8.05 9.30 2.11
N ASP A 46 -9.32 9.09 2.43
CA ASP A 46 -9.80 7.85 3.02
C ASP A 46 -10.20 6.90 1.89
N LEU A 47 -9.54 5.76 1.82
CA LEU A 47 -9.71 4.74 0.79
C LEU A 47 -10.13 3.42 1.41
N ARG A 48 -10.99 2.68 0.72
CA ARG A 48 -11.28 1.28 1.03
C ARG A 48 -10.46 0.39 0.11
N LEU A 49 -9.68 -0.50 0.70
CA LEU A 49 -8.93 -1.53 -0.01
C LEU A 49 -9.32 -2.90 0.57
N GLY A 50 -10.14 -3.65 -0.18
CA GLY A 50 -10.75 -4.87 0.35
C GLY A 50 -11.62 -4.56 1.57
N THR A 51 -11.33 -5.18 2.70
CA THR A 51 -12.02 -4.97 3.98
C THR A 51 -11.32 -3.94 4.89
N THR A 52 -10.21 -3.37 4.45
CA THR A 52 -9.37 -2.45 5.25
C THR A 52 -9.47 -1.03 4.73
N GLN A 53 -9.36 -0.06 5.63
CA GLN A 53 -9.26 1.34 5.28
C GLN A 53 -7.80 1.78 5.25
N ILE A 54 -7.43 2.50 4.19
CA ILE A 54 -6.17 3.22 4.06
C ILE A 54 -6.46 4.71 4.16
N GLU A 55 -5.68 5.43 4.95
CA GLU A 55 -5.69 6.88 4.99
C GLU A 55 -4.40 7.39 4.35
N LEU A 56 -4.51 7.97 3.16
CA LEU A 56 -3.37 8.54 2.44
C LEU A 56 -3.25 10.02 2.79
N PHE A 57 -2.08 10.39 3.32
CA PHE A 57 -1.78 11.76 3.70
C PHE A 57 -0.68 12.36 2.84
N SER A 58 -0.85 13.60 2.44
CA SER A 58 0.26 14.42 1.97
C SER A 58 0.71 15.39 3.06
N PHE A 59 2.00 15.69 3.07
CA PHE A 59 2.58 16.75 3.91
C PHE A 59 3.60 17.54 3.09
N PRO A 60 3.87 18.82 3.44
CA PRO A 60 4.93 19.57 2.78
C PRO A 60 6.29 18.89 2.97
N ALA A 61 6.95 18.54 1.86
CA ALA A 61 8.30 17.99 1.79
C ALA A 61 8.60 16.88 2.84
N PRO A 62 7.84 15.77 2.89
CA PRO A 62 8.12 14.71 3.85
C PRO A 62 9.46 14.05 3.51
N PRO A 63 10.27 13.68 4.50
CA PRO A 63 11.50 12.92 4.26
C PRO A 63 11.17 11.58 3.57
N PRO A 64 12.04 11.06 2.69
CA PRO A 64 11.82 9.77 2.05
C PRO A 64 11.81 8.65 3.08
N ARG A 65 11.04 7.59 2.78
CA ARG A 65 10.96 6.40 3.60
C ARG A 65 12.33 5.69 3.63
N PRO A 66 12.89 5.36 4.81
CA PRO A 66 14.08 4.52 4.94
C PRO A 66 13.69 3.03 4.82
N THR A 67 13.58 2.52 3.60
CA THR A 67 13.18 1.12 3.36
C THR A 67 14.36 0.16 3.50
N ARG A 68 15.55 0.60 3.09
CA ARG A 68 16.77 -0.21 3.16
C ARG A 68 17.96 0.62 3.68
N PRO A 69 18.76 0.10 4.64
CA PRO A 69 18.50 -1.15 5.35
C PRO A 69 17.19 -1.10 6.14
N GLU A 70 16.66 -2.25 6.53
CA GLU A 70 15.43 -2.35 7.30
C GLU A 70 15.59 -1.64 8.65
N VAL A 71 14.58 -0.81 8.99
CA VAL A 71 14.53 -0.06 10.24
C VAL A 71 13.30 -0.51 11.05
N CYS A 72 13.29 -0.17 12.33
CA CYS A 72 12.15 -0.45 13.20
C CYS A 72 10.88 0.24 12.69
N GLY A 73 9.74 -0.39 12.90
CA GLY A 73 8.42 0.11 12.50
C GLY A 73 7.75 -0.77 11.44
N LEU A 74 6.79 -0.21 10.75
CA LEU A 74 6.06 -0.94 9.70
C LEU A 74 6.98 -1.31 8.56
N ARG A 75 7.16 -2.62 8.32
CA ARG A 75 8.02 -3.12 7.26
C ARG A 75 7.31 -3.12 5.91
N HIS A 76 6.13 -3.70 5.84
CA HIS A 76 5.31 -3.79 4.62
C HIS A 76 3.83 -4.01 4.94
N LEU A 77 3.00 -3.91 3.92
CA LEU A 77 1.61 -4.35 3.94
C LEU A 77 1.47 -5.58 3.06
N ALA A 78 0.85 -6.63 3.59
CA ALA A 78 0.52 -7.82 2.83
C ALA A 78 -0.96 -7.78 2.40
N LEU A 79 -1.20 -8.04 1.13
CA LEU A 79 -2.52 -8.04 0.49
C LEU A 79 -2.82 -9.46 0.00
N VAL A 80 -3.91 -10.04 0.48
CA VAL A 80 -4.35 -11.38 0.04
C VAL A 80 -4.99 -11.29 -1.34
N VAL A 81 -4.58 -12.20 -2.23
CA VAL A 81 -5.11 -12.29 -3.59
C VAL A 81 -5.43 -13.75 -3.95
N ASP A 82 -6.52 -13.97 -4.68
CA ASP A 82 -6.91 -15.31 -5.11
C ASP A 82 -6.07 -15.84 -6.27
N ASN A 83 -5.61 -14.96 -7.16
CA ASN A 83 -4.83 -15.31 -8.34
C ASN A 83 -3.58 -14.45 -8.43
N LEU A 84 -2.46 -14.99 -7.97
CA LEU A 84 -1.18 -14.29 -7.90
C LEU A 84 -0.68 -13.88 -9.29
N GLU A 85 -0.74 -14.78 -10.27
CA GLU A 85 -0.25 -14.53 -11.63
C GLU A 85 -1.05 -13.43 -12.34
N ALA A 86 -2.37 -13.43 -12.19
CA ALA A 86 -3.22 -12.39 -12.78
C ALA A 86 -2.94 -11.02 -12.20
N ASN A 87 -2.69 -10.95 -10.87
CA ASN A 87 -2.36 -9.69 -10.20
C ASN A 87 -0.96 -9.20 -10.58
N ILE A 88 0.02 -10.11 -10.72
CA ILE A 88 1.35 -9.76 -11.23
C ILE A 88 1.27 -9.21 -12.66
N ALA A 89 0.48 -9.87 -13.54
CA ALA A 89 0.27 -9.38 -14.90
C ALA A 89 -0.40 -8.00 -14.92
N HIS A 90 -1.34 -7.75 -14.03
CA HIS A 90 -1.97 -6.43 -13.86
C HIS A 90 -0.95 -5.36 -13.46
N LEU A 91 -0.11 -5.62 -12.45
CA LEU A 91 0.95 -4.70 -12.03
C LEU A 91 1.92 -4.40 -13.19
N LYS A 92 2.33 -5.41 -13.95
CA LYS A 92 3.21 -5.25 -15.11
C LYS A 92 2.58 -4.38 -16.21
N ARG A 93 1.26 -4.50 -16.47
CA ARG A 93 0.55 -3.62 -17.41
C ARG A 93 0.58 -2.15 -16.97
N HIS A 94 0.66 -1.90 -15.67
CA HIS A 94 0.82 -0.55 -15.10
C HIS A 94 2.28 -0.14 -14.93
N HIS A 95 3.23 -0.89 -15.52
CA HIS A 95 4.68 -0.64 -15.43
C HIS A 95 5.22 -0.64 -14.00
N ILE A 96 4.59 -1.40 -13.10
CA ILE A 96 5.06 -1.57 -11.72
C ILE A 96 6.04 -2.75 -11.68
N PRO A 97 7.29 -2.55 -11.24
CA PRO A 97 8.24 -3.65 -11.04
C PRO A 97 7.74 -4.59 -9.95
N VAL A 98 7.85 -5.90 -10.23
CA VAL A 98 7.45 -6.97 -9.31
C VAL A 98 8.61 -7.92 -9.14
N GLU A 99 8.92 -8.32 -7.90
CA GLU A 99 9.94 -9.32 -7.61
C GLU A 99 9.52 -10.72 -8.10
N SER A 100 10.47 -11.66 -8.08
CA SER A 100 10.18 -13.06 -8.37
C SER A 100 9.27 -13.67 -7.30
N ILE A 101 8.38 -14.58 -7.72
CA ILE A 101 7.53 -15.32 -6.80
C ILE A 101 8.39 -16.17 -5.86
N ARG A 102 8.05 -16.12 -4.57
CA ARG A 102 8.67 -16.92 -3.51
C ARG A 102 7.63 -17.82 -2.85
N LEU A 103 8.09 -18.84 -2.18
CA LEU A 103 7.28 -19.75 -1.37
C LEU A 103 7.50 -19.45 0.12
N ASP A 104 6.43 -19.25 0.84
CA ASP A 104 6.45 -19.26 2.29
C ASP A 104 6.47 -20.72 2.76
N GLU A 105 7.61 -21.20 3.20
CA GLU A 105 7.81 -22.60 3.60
C GLU A 105 6.97 -22.99 4.82
N LEU A 106 6.56 -22.01 5.64
CA LEU A 106 5.76 -22.27 6.84
C LEU A 106 4.28 -22.50 6.50
N THR A 107 3.77 -21.85 5.46
CA THR A 107 2.36 -21.93 5.08
C THR A 107 2.11 -22.68 3.78
N GLY A 108 3.16 -22.87 2.96
CA GLY A 108 3.05 -23.41 1.60
C GLY A 108 2.42 -22.45 0.60
N LYS A 109 2.20 -21.19 0.98
CA LYS A 109 1.61 -20.17 0.11
C LYS A 109 2.69 -19.43 -0.68
N ARG A 110 2.33 -18.98 -1.87
CA ARG A 110 3.22 -18.18 -2.72
C ARG A 110 2.98 -16.70 -2.46
N PHE A 111 4.03 -15.92 -2.63
CA PHE A 111 3.98 -14.48 -2.44
C PHE A 111 5.01 -13.77 -3.31
N THR A 112 4.82 -12.46 -3.49
CA THR A 112 5.80 -11.59 -4.13
C THR A 112 5.68 -10.17 -3.58
N PHE A 113 6.69 -9.34 -3.87
CA PHE A 113 6.74 -7.95 -3.45
C PHE A 113 6.78 -6.99 -4.63
N PHE A 114 6.20 -5.84 -4.42
CA PHE A 114 6.30 -4.64 -5.23
C PHE A 114 6.32 -3.43 -4.30
N GLN A 115 6.31 -2.22 -4.81
CA GLN A 115 6.36 -1.02 -3.98
C GLN A 115 5.30 -0.01 -4.40
N ASP A 116 4.85 0.79 -3.44
CA ASP A 116 4.10 2.00 -3.75
C ASP A 116 5.04 3.09 -4.31
N PRO A 117 4.52 4.25 -4.78
CA PRO A 117 5.35 5.29 -5.38
C PRO A 117 6.45 5.86 -4.48
N ASP A 118 6.34 5.73 -3.16
CA ASP A 118 7.32 6.21 -2.19
C ASP A 118 8.20 5.10 -1.59
N GLY A 119 8.14 3.89 -2.16
CA GLY A 119 8.98 2.79 -1.75
C GLY A 119 8.47 2.00 -0.55
N LEU A 120 7.21 2.17 -0.15
CA LEU A 120 6.59 1.27 0.83
C LEU A 120 6.45 -0.11 0.20
N PRO A 121 7.09 -1.15 0.77
CA PRO A 121 6.92 -2.49 0.26
C PRO A 121 5.49 -2.98 0.45
N LEU A 122 4.93 -3.55 -0.61
CA LEU A 122 3.63 -4.19 -0.64
C LEU A 122 3.81 -5.64 -1.04
N GLU A 123 3.15 -6.53 -0.34
CA GLU A 123 3.21 -7.96 -0.60
C GLU A 123 1.89 -8.44 -1.22
N LEU A 124 1.97 -9.22 -2.28
CA LEU A 124 0.86 -10.06 -2.72
C LEU A 124 1.03 -11.44 -2.12
N TYR A 125 0.09 -11.87 -1.31
CA TYR A 125 0.08 -13.17 -0.64
C TYR A 125 -1.09 -14.01 -1.16
N GLU A 126 -0.80 -15.22 -1.58
CA GLU A 126 -1.81 -16.12 -2.14
C GLU A 126 -2.78 -16.61 -1.07
N ALA A 127 -4.08 -16.58 -1.39
CA ALA A 127 -5.14 -17.01 -0.48
C ALA A 127 -5.08 -18.49 -0.11
#